data_09cc6dc51513679fd1788df2a408b03f
#
_entry.id   09cc6dc51513679fd1788df2a408b03f
#
_cell.length_a   1.000
_cell.length_b   1.000
_cell.length_c   1.000
_cell.angle_alpha   90.00
_cell.angle_beta   90.00
_cell.angle_gamma   90.00
#
_symmetry.space_group_name_H-M   'P 1'
#
loop_
_entity.id
_entity.type
_entity.pdbx_description
1 polymer ?
#
loop_
_entity_poly.entity_id
_entity_poly.type
_entity_poly.pdbx_seq_one_letter_code
_entity_poly.pdbx_strand_id
1 'polypeptide(L)'
;MEDVLSVYARPYDPARPVVCMDEKPYQLLDHARDPLHARPGHDARQDSEYVRCGTCSIFVWVEPLRGWRRVHALAQRTKIDWAGQVKQLLTADHPNAETVVLVMDNLNTHGIASLYEAFAPDEAFALAQRLEIHHTPKHGSWLNIAEIELSTLARQCLDRRIGDLDVLNTELTAWQHATNADQRQVNWQFTTDDARIKLRHLYPNN
;
A
#
# COMPACT_ATOMS: atom_id res chain seq x y z
N MET A 1 11.75 14.09 4.90
CA MET A 1 12.26 13.80 3.54
C MET A 1 13.59 13.06 3.59
N GLU A 2 14.69 13.65 4.09
CA GLU A 2 16.02 13.00 4.14
C GLU A 2 16.01 11.70 4.94
N ASP A 3 15.22 11.61 6.00
CA ASP A 3 15.01 10.40 6.78
C ASP A 3 14.53 9.22 5.89
N VAL A 4 13.47 9.41 5.11
CA VAL A 4 12.96 8.38 4.18
C VAL A 4 13.97 8.06 3.09
N LEU A 5 14.66 9.07 2.52
CA LEU A 5 15.71 8.84 1.52
C LEU A 5 16.88 8.03 2.10
N SER A 6 17.23 8.26 3.36
CA SER A 6 18.27 7.48 4.05
C SER A 6 17.85 6.02 4.24
N VAL A 7 16.56 5.76 4.47
CA VAL A 7 16.00 4.39 4.52
C VAL A 7 16.14 3.69 3.17
N TYR A 8 15.77 4.36 2.08
CA TYR A 8 15.86 3.78 0.74
C TYR A 8 17.29 3.55 0.22
N ALA A 9 18.26 4.25 0.80
CA ALA A 9 19.69 4.03 0.51
C ALA A 9 20.27 2.81 1.23
N ARG A 10 19.55 2.19 2.16
CA ARG A 10 20.00 0.98 2.87
C ARG A 10 20.09 -0.21 1.91
N PRO A 11 21.15 -1.04 2.03
CA PRO A 11 21.19 -2.30 1.30
C PRO A 11 20.07 -3.24 1.76
N TYR A 12 19.71 -4.20 0.91
CA TYR A 12 18.75 -5.22 1.29
C TYR A 12 19.23 -6.05 2.49
N ASP A 13 18.40 -6.14 3.51
CA ASP A 13 18.62 -6.95 4.71
C ASP A 13 17.33 -7.72 5.06
N PRO A 14 17.30 -9.05 4.95
CA PRO A 14 16.11 -9.85 5.26
C PRO A 14 15.75 -9.85 6.76
N ALA A 15 16.69 -9.54 7.66
CA ALA A 15 16.42 -9.36 9.09
C ALA A 15 15.76 -8.00 9.38
N ARG A 16 15.96 -7.01 8.49
CA ARG A 16 15.41 -5.64 8.60
C ARG A 16 14.83 -5.16 7.27
N PRO A 17 13.81 -5.86 6.72
CA PRO A 17 13.21 -5.49 5.44
C PRO A 17 12.59 -4.09 5.50
N VAL A 18 12.77 -3.32 4.43
CA VAL A 18 12.08 -2.04 4.24
C VAL A 18 10.77 -2.31 3.53
N VAL A 19 9.65 -1.97 4.18
CA VAL A 19 8.30 -2.11 3.65
C VAL A 19 7.66 -0.73 3.56
N CYS A 20 7.11 -0.40 2.41
CA CYS A 20 6.31 0.80 2.22
C CYS A 20 4.83 0.45 2.28
N MET A 21 4.02 1.29 2.91
CA MET A 21 2.58 1.09 3.06
C MET A 21 1.83 2.33 2.66
N ASP A 22 0.70 2.11 2.00
CA ASP A 22 -0.28 3.16 1.70
C ASP A 22 -1.68 2.57 1.59
N GLU A 23 -2.71 3.42 1.68
CA GLU A 23 -4.06 3.01 1.42
C GLU A 23 -4.79 3.95 0.47
N LYS A 24 -5.75 3.39 -0.27
CA LYS A 24 -6.61 4.11 -1.20
C LYS A 24 -8.07 3.79 -0.96
N PRO A 25 -8.94 4.80 -0.76
CA PRO A 25 -10.37 4.58 -0.80
C PRO A 25 -10.79 4.13 -2.20
N TYR A 26 -11.69 3.15 -2.25
CA TYR A 26 -12.24 2.61 -3.49
C TYR A 26 -13.76 2.56 -3.42
N GLN A 27 -14.40 3.02 -4.51
CA GLN A 27 -15.85 2.96 -4.66
C GLN A 27 -16.22 1.65 -5.36
N LEU A 28 -16.97 0.80 -4.68
CA LEU A 28 -17.56 -0.39 -5.28
C LEU A 28 -18.66 0.03 -6.25
N LEU A 29 -18.51 -0.36 -7.51
CA LEU A 29 -19.42 -0.01 -8.60
C LEU A 29 -19.87 -1.27 -9.33
N ASP A 30 -21.18 -1.36 -9.60
CA ASP A 30 -21.74 -2.41 -10.41
C ASP A 30 -22.42 -1.85 -11.67
N HIS A 31 -22.73 -2.71 -12.59
CA HIS A 31 -23.43 -2.37 -13.82
C HIS A 31 -24.92 -2.12 -13.56
N ALA A 32 -25.45 -1.00 -14.05
CA ALA A 32 -26.90 -0.75 -14.01
C ALA A 32 -27.66 -1.67 -15.00
N ARG A 33 -26.98 -2.08 -16.07
CA ARG A 33 -27.47 -3.03 -17.09
C ARG A 33 -26.31 -3.93 -17.51
N ASP A 34 -26.61 -5.18 -17.84
CA ASP A 34 -25.60 -6.14 -18.28
C ASP A 34 -24.83 -5.62 -19.51
N PRO A 35 -23.48 -5.68 -19.48
CA PRO A 35 -22.66 -5.30 -20.61
C PRO A 35 -22.94 -6.18 -21.83
N LEU A 36 -22.95 -5.58 -23.01
CA LEU A 36 -23.00 -6.31 -24.25
C LEU A 36 -21.58 -6.69 -24.68
N HIS A 37 -21.30 -8.00 -24.72
CA HIS A 37 -20.00 -8.51 -25.15
C HIS A 37 -19.76 -8.25 -26.64
N ALA A 38 -18.47 -8.11 -27.00
CA ALA A 38 -18.06 -8.01 -28.39
C ALA A 38 -18.51 -9.24 -29.19
N ARG A 39 -19.00 -8.99 -30.43
CA ARG A 39 -19.39 -10.01 -31.43
C ARG A 39 -18.75 -9.64 -32.76
N PRO A 40 -18.60 -10.57 -33.71
CA PRO A 40 -18.12 -10.24 -35.04
C PRO A 40 -18.93 -9.09 -35.66
N GLY A 41 -18.24 -7.98 -36.00
CA GLY A 41 -18.85 -6.75 -36.54
C GLY A 41 -19.49 -5.81 -35.52
N HIS A 42 -19.42 -6.12 -34.21
CA HIS A 42 -19.93 -5.26 -33.13
C HIS A 42 -18.94 -5.17 -31.98
N ASP A 43 -18.60 -3.95 -31.60
CA ASP A 43 -17.78 -3.70 -30.41
C ASP A 43 -18.52 -3.99 -29.11
N ALA A 44 -17.78 -4.31 -28.05
CA ALA A 44 -18.33 -4.39 -26.70
C ALA A 44 -18.95 -3.04 -26.31
N ARG A 45 -20.10 -3.08 -25.66
CA ARG A 45 -20.78 -1.87 -25.17
C ARG A 45 -21.10 -2.02 -23.69
N GLN A 46 -20.81 -0.95 -22.96
CA GLN A 46 -21.10 -0.84 -21.54
C GLN A 46 -21.93 0.41 -21.31
N ASP A 47 -22.96 0.31 -20.45
CA ASP A 47 -23.77 1.47 -20.07
C ASP A 47 -22.88 2.48 -19.28
N SER A 48 -23.12 3.77 -19.49
CA SER A 48 -22.51 4.83 -18.69
C SER A 48 -23.06 4.88 -17.26
N GLU A 49 -24.31 4.41 -17.06
CA GLU A 49 -24.94 4.31 -15.75
C GLU A 49 -24.30 3.19 -14.91
N TYR A 50 -24.21 3.41 -13.61
CA TYR A 50 -23.66 2.46 -12.64
C TYR A 50 -24.45 2.48 -11.34
N VAL A 51 -24.37 1.37 -10.60
CA VAL A 51 -24.90 1.23 -9.25
C VAL A 51 -23.74 1.37 -8.26
N ARG A 52 -23.92 2.19 -7.20
CA ARG A 52 -22.97 2.29 -6.11
C ARG A 52 -23.26 1.21 -5.08
N CYS A 53 -22.30 0.33 -4.84
CA CYS A 53 -22.40 -0.82 -3.94
C CYS A 53 -21.67 -0.60 -2.61
N GLY A 54 -21.24 0.63 -2.33
CA GLY A 54 -20.53 1.00 -1.11
C GLY A 54 -19.10 1.47 -1.38
N THR A 55 -18.35 1.66 -0.30
CA THR A 55 -16.93 2.06 -0.33
C THR A 55 -16.12 1.09 0.51
N CYS A 56 -14.87 0.91 0.14
CA CYS A 56 -13.89 0.16 0.92
C CYS A 56 -12.54 0.89 0.88
N SER A 57 -11.55 0.38 1.59
CA SER A 57 -10.17 0.88 1.53
C SER A 57 -9.23 -0.25 1.14
N ILE A 58 -8.42 -0.02 0.13
CA ILE A 58 -7.41 -0.95 -0.36
C ILE A 58 -6.08 -0.60 0.32
N PHE A 59 -5.53 -1.53 1.10
CA PHE A 59 -4.21 -1.44 1.74
C PHE A 59 -3.18 -2.09 0.83
N VAL A 60 -2.09 -1.38 0.58
CA VAL A 60 -0.96 -1.88 -0.21
C VAL A 60 0.29 -1.87 0.67
N TRP A 61 0.97 -3.00 0.72
CA TRP A 61 2.25 -3.21 1.38
C TRP A 61 3.23 -3.67 0.32
N VAL A 62 4.38 -3.04 0.24
CA VAL A 62 5.41 -3.38 -0.73
C VAL A 62 6.79 -3.41 -0.09
N GLU A 63 7.55 -4.47 -0.33
CA GLU A 63 8.98 -4.58 -0.04
C GLU A 63 9.75 -4.34 -1.35
N PRO A 64 10.23 -3.11 -1.59
CA PRO A 64 10.70 -2.69 -2.91
C PRO A 64 11.87 -3.52 -3.43
N LEU A 65 12.88 -3.76 -2.59
CA LEU A 65 14.11 -4.45 -2.98
C LEU A 65 13.93 -5.96 -3.19
N ARG A 66 12.93 -6.57 -2.53
CA ARG A 66 12.57 -7.97 -2.74
C ARG A 66 11.60 -8.15 -3.90
N GLY A 67 10.87 -7.11 -4.27
CA GLY A 67 9.79 -7.20 -5.24
C GLY A 67 8.55 -7.92 -4.72
N TRP A 68 8.31 -7.87 -3.39
CA TRP A 68 7.14 -8.47 -2.76
C TRP A 68 6.04 -7.44 -2.49
N ARG A 69 4.79 -7.87 -2.62
CA ARG A 69 3.59 -7.07 -2.34
C ARG A 69 2.55 -7.89 -1.63
N ARG A 70 1.79 -7.20 -0.78
CA ARG A 70 0.51 -7.66 -0.28
C ARG A 70 -0.52 -6.57 -0.50
N VAL A 71 -1.67 -6.95 -1.03
CA VAL A 71 -2.79 -6.04 -1.28
C VAL A 71 -4.06 -6.64 -0.72
N HIS A 72 -4.83 -5.87 0.04
CA HIS A 72 -6.08 -6.33 0.62
C HIS A 72 -7.07 -5.18 0.80
N ALA A 73 -8.34 -5.40 0.47
CA ALA A 73 -9.41 -4.44 0.66
C ALA A 73 -10.21 -4.76 1.93
N LEU A 74 -10.42 -3.75 2.78
CA LEU A 74 -11.25 -3.82 3.97
C LEU A 74 -12.43 -2.84 3.84
N ALA A 75 -13.55 -3.17 4.47
CA ALA A 75 -14.73 -2.32 4.48
C ALA A 75 -14.44 -0.95 5.11
N GLN A 76 -13.48 -0.86 6.02
CA GLN A 76 -13.11 0.34 6.74
C GLN A 76 -11.58 0.51 6.77
N ARG A 77 -11.11 1.66 7.28
CA ARG A 77 -9.70 1.96 7.55
C ARG A 77 -9.53 2.56 8.94
N THR A 78 -9.98 1.81 9.91
CA THR A 78 -9.86 2.20 11.32
C THR A 78 -8.46 1.90 11.85
N LYS A 79 -8.16 2.39 13.05
CA LYS A 79 -6.93 2.04 13.78
C LYS A 79 -6.81 0.53 14.00
N ILE A 80 -7.94 -0.15 14.24
CA ILE A 80 -8.00 -1.60 14.45
C ILE A 80 -7.68 -2.33 13.15
N ASP A 81 -8.22 -1.85 12.01
CA ASP A 81 -7.91 -2.42 10.69
C ASP A 81 -6.43 -2.33 10.38
N TRP A 82 -5.84 -1.15 10.57
CA TRP A 82 -4.40 -0.95 10.37
C TRP A 82 -3.58 -1.83 11.31
N ALA A 83 -3.91 -1.89 12.60
CA ALA A 83 -3.22 -2.74 13.57
C ALA A 83 -3.28 -4.23 13.19
N GLY A 84 -4.43 -4.71 12.71
CA GLY A 84 -4.60 -6.06 12.19
C GLY A 84 -3.69 -6.34 10.98
N GLN A 85 -3.60 -5.39 10.05
CA GLN A 85 -2.70 -5.49 8.89
C GLN A 85 -1.22 -5.51 9.31
N VAL A 86 -0.82 -4.70 10.31
CA VAL A 86 0.54 -4.71 10.87
C VAL A 86 0.85 -6.04 11.56
N LYS A 87 -0.08 -6.57 12.35
CA LYS A 87 0.10 -7.90 12.97
C LYS A 87 0.33 -8.97 11.90
N GLN A 88 -0.46 -8.99 10.84
CA GLN A 88 -0.27 -9.91 9.72
C GLN A 88 1.11 -9.72 9.07
N LEU A 89 1.53 -8.47 8.83
CA LEU A 89 2.85 -8.16 8.27
C LEU A 89 3.97 -8.79 9.10
N LEU A 90 3.92 -8.64 10.41
CA LEU A 90 4.97 -9.10 11.31
C LEU A 90 4.94 -10.60 11.58
N THR A 91 3.74 -11.23 11.60
CA THR A 91 3.60 -12.63 12.01
C THR A 91 3.49 -13.62 10.86
N ALA A 92 2.97 -13.18 9.71
CA ALA A 92 2.76 -14.05 8.54
C ALA A 92 3.70 -13.71 7.38
N ASP A 93 3.86 -12.41 7.04
CA ASP A 93 4.65 -12.03 5.87
C ASP A 93 6.16 -11.98 6.17
N HIS A 94 6.53 -11.48 7.36
CA HIS A 94 7.92 -11.35 7.81
C HIS A 94 8.14 -11.96 9.22
N PRO A 95 7.82 -13.24 9.43
CA PRO A 95 7.89 -13.88 10.76
C PRO A 95 9.32 -13.90 11.33
N ASN A 96 10.31 -13.98 10.46
CA ASN A 96 11.73 -14.11 10.82
C ASN A 96 12.49 -12.76 10.85
N ALA A 97 11.85 -11.65 10.47
CA ALA A 97 12.48 -10.35 10.55
C ALA A 97 12.65 -9.94 12.03
N GLU A 98 13.80 -9.40 12.38
CA GLU A 98 14.02 -8.82 13.70
C GLU A 98 13.22 -7.54 13.86
N THR A 99 13.24 -6.68 12.84
CA THR A 99 12.53 -5.41 12.80
C THR A 99 12.09 -5.13 11.36
N VAL A 100 10.85 -4.79 11.15
CA VAL A 100 10.37 -4.27 9.86
C VAL A 100 10.49 -2.74 9.86
N VAL A 101 11.24 -2.22 8.90
CA VAL A 101 11.37 -0.78 8.67
C VAL A 101 10.19 -0.33 7.81
N LEU A 102 9.24 0.36 8.42
CA LEU A 102 7.97 0.72 7.79
C LEU A 102 7.96 2.18 7.35
N VAL A 103 7.86 2.42 6.05
CA VAL A 103 7.67 3.75 5.46
C VAL A 103 6.20 3.93 5.12
N MET A 104 5.57 4.97 5.64
CA MET A 104 4.16 5.27 5.41
C MET A 104 3.86 6.76 5.56
N ASP A 105 2.64 7.19 5.24
CA ASP A 105 2.19 8.53 5.54
C ASP A 105 1.93 8.72 7.05
N ASN A 106 1.80 9.98 7.46
CA ASN A 106 1.53 10.33 8.87
C ASN A 106 0.03 10.50 9.13
N LEU A 107 -0.76 9.47 8.80
CA LEU A 107 -2.18 9.47 9.10
C LEU A 107 -2.43 9.15 10.59
N ASN A 108 -3.40 9.83 11.23
CA ASN A 108 -3.70 9.65 12.65
C ASN A 108 -4.13 8.23 13.07
N THR A 109 -4.55 7.41 12.10
CA THR A 109 -4.89 6.01 12.30
C THR A 109 -3.69 5.07 12.26
N HIS A 110 -2.54 5.55 11.79
CA HIS A 110 -1.32 4.79 11.56
C HIS A 110 -0.27 5.11 12.61
N GLY A 111 -0.17 4.32 13.65
CA GLY A 111 0.83 4.53 14.68
C GLY A 111 0.82 3.48 15.77
N ILE A 112 1.87 3.48 16.58
CA ILE A 112 2.05 2.51 17.68
C ILE A 112 0.85 2.50 18.64
N ALA A 113 0.23 3.65 18.90
CA ALA A 113 -0.96 3.75 19.75
C ALA A 113 -2.13 2.88 19.25
N SER A 114 -2.25 2.71 17.93
CA SER A 114 -3.31 1.88 17.33
C SER A 114 -3.16 0.40 17.67
N LEU A 115 -1.94 -0.09 17.92
CA LEU A 115 -1.71 -1.47 18.37
C LEU A 115 -2.30 -1.68 19.77
N TYR A 116 -2.15 -0.70 20.68
CA TYR A 116 -2.69 -0.78 22.04
C TYR A 116 -4.22 -0.60 22.09
N GLU A 117 -4.82 0.00 21.06
CA GLU A 117 -6.27 0.03 20.93
C GLU A 117 -6.85 -1.29 20.40
N ALA A 118 -6.05 -2.06 19.64
CA ALA A 118 -6.49 -3.29 18.98
C ALA A 118 -6.16 -4.56 19.76
N PHE A 119 -5.07 -4.58 20.52
CA PHE A 119 -4.51 -5.78 21.16
C PHE A 119 -4.26 -5.57 22.65
N ALA A 120 -4.12 -6.69 23.38
CA ALA A 120 -3.67 -6.66 24.76
C ALA A 120 -2.28 -5.99 24.89
N PRO A 121 -1.98 -5.30 26.00
CA PRO A 121 -0.75 -4.53 26.16
C PRO A 121 0.53 -5.31 25.85
N ASP A 122 0.63 -6.55 26.30
CA ASP A 122 1.82 -7.39 26.09
C ASP A 122 2.01 -7.73 24.59
N GLU A 123 0.92 -8.04 23.89
CA GLU A 123 0.95 -8.28 22.45
C GLU A 123 1.27 -7.01 21.68
N ALA A 124 0.61 -5.90 22.00
CA ALA A 124 0.85 -4.60 21.38
C ALA A 124 2.32 -4.17 21.53
N PHE A 125 2.88 -4.35 22.73
CA PHE A 125 4.29 -4.06 23.01
C PHE A 125 5.21 -4.94 22.16
N ALA A 126 4.97 -6.25 22.12
CA ALA A 126 5.78 -7.19 21.34
C ALA A 126 5.76 -6.85 19.83
N LEU A 127 4.60 -6.46 19.29
CA LEU A 127 4.49 -5.99 17.90
C LEU A 127 5.24 -4.68 17.69
N ALA A 128 5.07 -3.71 18.60
CA ALA A 128 5.71 -2.40 18.52
C ALA A 128 7.25 -2.49 18.51
N GLN A 129 7.84 -3.40 19.30
CA GLN A 129 9.29 -3.62 19.34
C GLN A 129 9.87 -4.11 18.01
N ARG A 130 9.05 -4.65 17.13
CA ARG A 130 9.45 -5.14 15.81
C ARG A 130 9.20 -4.13 14.69
N LEU A 131 8.87 -2.86 15.01
CA LEU A 131 8.62 -1.80 14.04
C LEU A 131 9.61 -0.65 14.20
N GLU A 132 10.20 -0.24 13.09
CA GLU A 132 10.90 1.04 12.92
C GLU A 132 10.09 1.87 11.91
N ILE A 133 9.39 2.91 12.39
CA ILE A 133 8.44 3.66 11.55
C ILE A 133 9.07 4.96 11.08
N HIS A 134 8.99 5.20 9.76
CA HIS A 134 9.41 6.42 9.09
C HIS A 134 8.24 7.03 8.35
N HIS A 135 7.92 8.29 8.67
CA HIS A 135 6.81 8.99 8.04
C HIS A 135 7.27 9.86 6.87
N THR A 136 6.53 9.79 5.76
CA THR A 136 6.71 10.76 4.67
C THR A 136 6.31 12.16 5.16
N PRO A 137 6.98 13.21 4.69
CA PRO A 137 6.63 14.58 5.07
C PRO A 137 5.27 14.96 4.49
N LYS A 138 4.60 15.92 5.12
CA LYS A 138 3.39 16.52 4.58
C LYS A 138 3.65 17.03 3.16
N HIS A 139 2.80 16.69 2.21
CA HIS A 139 2.99 16.96 0.77
C HIS A 139 4.18 16.23 0.13
N GLY A 140 4.69 15.18 0.76
CA GLY A 140 5.78 14.35 0.25
C GLY A 140 5.35 12.92 -0.10
N SER A 141 4.10 12.70 -0.49
CA SER A 141 3.54 11.40 -0.82
C SER A 141 4.32 10.69 -1.95
N TRP A 142 4.87 11.47 -2.90
CA TRP A 142 5.73 10.96 -3.97
C TRP A 142 6.96 10.17 -3.46
N LEU A 143 7.36 10.36 -2.19
CA LEU A 143 8.41 9.58 -1.53
C LEU A 143 7.92 8.19 -1.10
N ASN A 144 6.61 7.96 -1.05
CA ASN A 144 6.06 6.66 -0.68
C ASN A 144 6.02 5.74 -1.90
N ILE A 145 6.88 4.72 -1.94
CA ILE A 145 6.93 3.77 -3.05
C ILE A 145 5.59 3.03 -3.21
N ALA A 146 4.80 2.86 -2.14
CA ALA A 146 3.48 2.24 -2.21
C ALA A 146 2.50 3.01 -3.12
N GLU A 147 2.65 4.34 -3.31
CA GLU A 147 1.85 5.11 -4.29
C GLU A 147 2.09 4.67 -5.73
N ILE A 148 3.32 4.27 -6.07
CA ILE A 148 3.66 3.74 -7.40
C ILE A 148 2.88 2.45 -7.63
N GLU A 149 2.84 1.59 -6.62
CA GLU A 149 2.09 0.33 -6.68
C GLU A 149 0.58 0.55 -6.75
N LEU A 150 0.02 1.50 -5.98
CA LEU A 150 -1.38 1.89 -6.08
C LEU A 150 -1.75 2.39 -7.49
N SER A 151 -0.87 3.17 -8.11
CA SER A 151 -1.05 3.64 -9.49
C SER A 151 -1.01 2.50 -10.50
N THR A 152 -0.13 1.52 -10.30
CA THR A 152 -0.02 0.33 -11.15
C THR A 152 -1.24 -0.58 -10.99
N LEU A 153 -1.65 -0.84 -9.75
CA LEU A 153 -2.85 -1.58 -9.41
C LEU A 153 -4.10 -0.97 -10.04
N ALA A 154 -4.23 0.37 -9.96
CA ALA A 154 -5.37 1.08 -10.52
C ALA A 154 -5.51 0.85 -12.03
N ARG A 155 -4.39 0.83 -12.77
CA ARG A 155 -4.39 0.61 -14.22
C ARG A 155 -4.52 -0.85 -14.64
N GLN A 156 -4.01 -1.78 -13.85
CA GLN A 156 -3.93 -3.19 -14.25
C GLN A 156 -5.08 -4.04 -13.71
N CYS A 157 -5.67 -3.66 -12.58
CA CYS A 157 -6.69 -4.45 -11.89
C CYS A 157 -8.01 -3.70 -11.72
N LEU A 158 -7.95 -2.39 -11.40
CA LEU A 158 -9.12 -1.62 -10.98
C LEU A 158 -9.75 -0.78 -12.11
N ASP A 159 -9.27 -0.89 -13.35
CA ASP A 159 -9.82 -0.20 -14.54
C ASP A 159 -11.09 -0.90 -15.05
N ARG A 160 -12.00 -1.22 -14.13
CA ARG A 160 -13.30 -1.85 -14.39
C ARG A 160 -14.22 -1.68 -13.19
N ARG A 161 -15.51 -1.99 -13.38
CA ARG A 161 -16.47 -1.99 -12.28
C ARG A 161 -16.37 -3.28 -11.49
N ILE A 162 -16.26 -3.15 -10.16
CA ILE A 162 -16.28 -4.26 -9.20
C ILE A 162 -17.22 -3.84 -8.07
N GLY A 163 -18.39 -4.48 -8.00
CA GLY A 163 -19.47 -4.11 -7.09
C GLY A 163 -19.42 -4.81 -5.73
N ASP A 164 -18.60 -5.84 -5.57
CA ASP A 164 -18.55 -6.68 -4.38
C ASP A 164 -17.13 -6.73 -3.78
N LEU A 165 -17.04 -6.71 -2.44
CA LEU A 165 -15.76 -6.68 -1.73
C LEU A 165 -14.98 -8.00 -1.84
N ASP A 166 -15.67 -9.15 -1.84
CA ASP A 166 -15.03 -10.47 -1.93
C ASP A 166 -14.51 -10.70 -3.36
N VAL A 167 -15.28 -10.26 -4.36
CA VAL A 167 -14.84 -10.25 -5.76
C VAL A 167 -13.61 -9.35 -5.90
N LEU A 168 -13.62 -8.15 -5.32
CA LEU A 168 -12.46 -7.25 -5.33
C LEU A 168 -11.23 -7.92 -4.70
N ASN A 169 -11.37 -8.54 -3.53
CA ASN A 169 -10.25 -9.22 -2.87
C ASN A 169 -9.72 -10.41 -3.68
N THR A 170 -10.59 -11.12 -4.40
CA THR A 170 -10.18 -12.20 -5.33
C THR A 170 -9.29 -11.64 -6.45
N GLU A 171 -9.69 -10.52 -7.06
CA GLU A 171 -8.93 -9.85 -8.12
C GLU A 171 -7.60 -9.26 -7.62
N LEU A 172 -7.63 -8.64 -6.44
CA LEU A 172 -6.42 -8.12 -5.78
C LEU A 172 -5.42 -9.25 -5.50
N THR A 173 -5.92 -10.40 -5.03
CA THR A 173 -5.11 -11.59 -4.76
C THR A 173 -4.48 -12.13 -6.05
N ALA A 174 -5.24 -12.24 -7.13
CA ALA A 174 -4.72 -12.67 -8.43
C ALA A 174 -3.64 -11.72 -8.96
N TRP A 175 -3.88 -10.41 -8.89
CA TRP A 175 -2.89 -9.39 -9.28
C TRP A 175 -1.61 -9.48 -8.43
N GLN A 176 -1.76 -9.60 -7.11
CA GLN A 176 -0.65 -9.78 -6.17
C GLN A 176 0.20 -11.00 -6.51
N HIS A 177 -0.43 -12.15 -6.75
CA HIS A 177 0.28 -13.39 -7.10
C HIS A 177 1.08 -13.23 -8.40
N ALA A 178 0.47 -12.68 -9.45
CA ALA A 178 1.14 -12.43 -10.72
C ALA A 178 2.33 -11.47 -10.55
N THR A 179 2.14 -10.36 -9.83
CA THR A 179 3.18 -9.35 -9.62
C THR A 179 4.33 -9.87 -8.76
N ASN A 180 4.04 -10.68 -7.74
CA ASN A 180 5.05 -11.30 -6.89
C ASN A 180 5.83 -12.41 -7.63
N ALA A 181 5.21 -13.14 -8.55
CA ALA A 181 5.90 -14.11 -9.41
C ALA A 181 6.94 -13.43 -10.32
N ASP A 182 6.63 -12.23 -10.84
CA ASP A 182 7.53 -11.42 -11.65
C ASP A 182 8.68 -10.79 -10.83
N GLN A 183 8.59 -10.78 -9.49
CA GLN A 183 9.56 -10.17 -8.57
C GLN A 183 10.00 -8.76 -8.98
N ARG A 184 9.04 -7.90 -9.34
CA ARG A 184 9.32 -6.53 -9.80
C ARG A 184 9.90 -5.69 -8.66
N GLN A 185 11.21 -5.56 -8.65
CA GLN A 185 11.93 -4.72 -7.71
C GLN A 185 11.80 -3.23 -8.07
N VAL A 186 11.78 -2.39 -7.04
CA VAL A 186 11.92 -0.94 -7.18
C VAL A 186 13.20 -0.54 -6.48
N ASN A 187 14.18 -0.11 -7.28
CA ASN A 187 15.44 0.44 -6.77
C ASN A 187 15.37 1.96 -6.83
N TRP A 188 15.26 2.60 -5.67
CA TRP A 188 15.11 4.03 -5.55
C TRP A 188 16.43 4.75 -5.87
N GLN A 189 16.44 5.65 -6.87
CA GLN A 189 17.66 6.30 -7.37
C GLN A 189 17.84 7.74 -6.87
N PHE A 190 16.77 8.39 -6.38
CA PHE A 190 16.83 9.78 -5.94
C PHE A 190 17.42 9.86 -4.53
N THR A 191 18.61 10.46 -4.44
CA THR A 191 19.40 10.49 -3.21
C THR A 191 19.12 11.73 -2.35
N THR A 192 19.64 11.75 -1.12
CA THR A 192 19.61 12.93 -0.24
C THR A 192 20.36 14.10 -0.86
N ASP A 193 21.49 13.85 -1.54
CA ASP A 193 22.24 14.91 -2.22
C ASP A 193 21.47 15.47 -3.42
N ASP A 194 20.79 14.63 -4.19
CA ASP A 194 19.85 15.10 -5.22
C ASP A 194 18.76 15.99 -4.64
N ALA A 195 18.20 15.61 -3.49
CA ALA A 195 17.15 16.37 -2.83
C ALA A 195 17.64 17.76 -2.41
N ARG A 196 18.84 17.86 -1.83
CA ARG A 196 19.45 19.13 -1.43
C ARG A 196 19.68 20.07 -2.59
N ILE A 197 20.01 19.53 -3.76
CA ILE A 197 20.22 20.30 -4.99
C ILE A 197 18.89 20.65 -5.66
N LYS A 198 18.09 19.63 -6.00
CA LYS A 198 16.90 19.78 -6.85
C LYS A 198 15.69 20.36 -6.11
N LEU A 199 15.61 20.15 -4.79
CA LEU A 199 14.50 20.57 -3.94
C LEU A 199 14.95 21.64 -2.92
N ARG A 200 15.97 22.41 -3.23
CA ARG A 200 16.54 23.44 -2.36
C ARG A 200 15.48 24.39 -1.77
N HIS A 201 14.42 24.68 -2.53
CA HIS A 201 13.33 25.57 -2.12
C HIS A 201 12.46 25.00 -0.97
N LEU A 202 12.54 23.70 -0.68
CA LEU A 202 11.86 23.04 0.43
C LEU A 202 12.67 23.03 1.74
N TYR A 203 13.93 23.43 1.68
CA TYR A 203 14.80 23.52 2.85
C TYR A 203 14.70 24.89 3.49
N PRO A 204 14.81 24.99 4.83
CA PRO A 204 14.88 26.27 5.51
C PRO A 204 16.02 27.13 4.92
N ASN A 205 15.73 28.37 4.60
CA ASN A 205 16.79 29.33 4.28
C ASN A 205 17.52 29.65 5.59
N ASN A 206 18.78 29.24 5.72
CA ASN A 206 19.69 29.70 6.77
C ASN A 206 20.24 31.08 6.39
#